data_8fa69bb1629f5b1a04f35550938989aa
#
_entry.id   8fa69bb1629f5b1a04f35550938989aa
#
_cell.length_a   1.000
_cell.length_b   1.000
_cell.length_c   1.000
_cell.angle_alpha   90.00
_cell.angle_beta   90.00
_cell.angle_gamma   90.00
#
_symmetry.space_group_name_H-M   'P 1'
#
loop_
_entity.id
_entity.type
_entity.pdbx_description
1 polymer ?
#
loop_
_entity_poly.entity_id
_entity_poly.type
_entity_poly.pdbx_seq_one_letter_code
_entity_poly.pdbx_strand_id
1 'polypeptide(L)'
;NGFEMGASFRFNQFVFGSGNEGRLLLFVGEGPGADEDRLGLPFVGKAGKLLDRMIDVIGLDREDVYVTNVVKCRPPNNRNPTPDEIAHCIGILERQIELVNPKLVVTLGNVPTQALLPGSPGITKSRGGLKKYRDWNILPTFHPSYVLRNPKAMHEAWQDFQKISEYAFFR
;
A
#
# COMPACT_ATOMS: atom_id res chain seq x y z
N ASN A 1 15.67 -21.33 1.80
CA ASN A 1 15.27 -21.41 3.21
C ASN A 1 13.93 -20.70 3.35
N GLY A 2 12.84 -21.49 3.28
CA GLY A 2 11.49 -20.97 3.43
C GLY A 2 11.31 -20.37 4.82
N PHE A 3 10.78 -19.17 4.84
CA PHE A 3 10.31 -18.55 6.07
C PHE A 3 9.07 -19.35 6.51
N GLU A 4 9.25 -20.27 7.45
CA GLU A 4 8.12 -20.91 8.12
C GLU A 4 7.54 -19.93 9.13
N MET A 5 6.57 -19.14 8.70
CA MET A 5 5.73 -18.38 9.61
C MET A 5 4.61 -19.28 10.13
N GLY A 6 4.86 -19.97 11.25
CA GLY A 6 3.88 -20.75 11.98
C GLY A 6 3.09 -21.81 11.17
N ALA A 7 2.64 -22.87 11.79
CA ALA A 7 2.02 -24.05 11.15
C ALA A 7 0.70 -23.80 10.37
N SER A 8 0.19 -22.58 10.34
CA SER A 8 -1.06 -22.19 9.64
C SER A 8 -0.86 -21.28 8.43
N PHE A 9 0.35 -20.83 8.15
CA PHE A 9 0.60 -19.86 7.07
C PHE A 9 1.13 -20.59 5.84
N ARG A 10 0.29 -20.75 4.82
CA ARG A 10 0.70 -21.26 3.51
C ARG A 10 0.61 -20.15 2.50
N PHE A 11 1.71 -19.86 1.83
CA PHE A 11 1.79 -18.92 0.72
C PHE A 11 2.46 -19.60 -0.48
N ASN A 12 2.10 -19.17 -1.68
CA ASN A 12 2.73 -19.67 -2.90
C ASN A 12 3.97 -18.84 -3.24
N GLN A 13 3.90 -17.52 -3.07
CA GLN A 13 4.95 -16.61 -3.48
C GLN A 13 5.20 -15.49 -2.47
N PHE A 14 6.44 -15.03 -2.45
CA PHE A 14 6.83 -13.79 -1.80
C PHE A 14 6.62 -12.65 -2.80
N VAL A 15 5.67 -11.76 -2.51
CA VAL A 15 5.33 -10.61 -3.33
C VAL A 15 6.05 -9.38 -2.80
N PHE A 16 7.21 -9.09 -3.36
CA PHE A 16 8.10 -8.03 -2.86
C PHE A 16 7.56 -6.63 -3.12
N GLY A 17 7.18 -6.35 -4.35
CA GLY A 17 6.76 -5.05 -4.83
C GLY A 17 7.06 -4.89 -6.31
N SER A 18 6.70 -3.73 -6.86
CA SER A 18 6.92 -3.40 -8.26
C SER A 18 7.24 -1.92 -8.44
N GLY A 19 8.26 -1.62 -9.20
CA GLY A 19 8.72 -0.26 -9.50
C GLY A 19 10.24 -0.16 -9.44
N ASN A 20 10.75 1.03 -9.68
CA ASN A 20 12.17 1.35 -9.65
C ASN A 20 12.49 2.36 -8.55
N GLU A 21 13.76 2.49 -8.22
CA GLU A 21 14.26 3.54 -7.34
C GLU A 21 13.98 4.94 -7.92
N GLY A 22 13.91 5.94 -7.05
CA GLY A 22 13.72 7.33 -7.45
C GLY A 22 12.30 7.67 -7.93
N ARG A 23 11.31 6.79 -7.70
CA ARG A 23 9.92 7.12 -8.00
C ARG A 23 9.36 8.15 -7.02
N LEU A 24 8.56 9.10 -7.53
CA LEU A 24 7.99 10.18 -6.71
C LEU A 24 7.02 9.67 -5.65
N LEU A 25 6.25 8.63 -5.99
CA LEU A 25 5.21 8.07 -5.14
C LEU A 25 5.50 6.59 -4.85
N LEU A 26 5.25 6.20 -3.60
CA LEU A 26 5.27 4.81 -3.18
C LEU A 26 3.94 4.49 -2.50
N PHE A 27 3.20 3.54 -3.07
CA PHE A 27 1.92 3.06 -2.54
C PHE A 27 2.14 1.81 -1.69
N VAL A 28 1.55 1.78 -0.50
CA VAL A 28 1.64 0.66 0.43
C VAL A 28 0.25 0.15 0.74
N GLY A 29 -0.04 -1.08 0.34
CA GLY A 29 -1.26 -1.80 0.73
C GLY A 29 -1.02 -2.72 1.92
N GLU A 30 -2.02 -3.57 2.20
CA GLU A 30 -2.02 -4.50 3.32
C GLU A 30 -1.18 -5.74 3.06
N GLY A 31 -1.55 -6.51 2.05
CA GLY A 31 -0.92 -7.77 1.68
C GLY A 31 -1.44 -8.34 0.37
N PRO A 32 -0.75 -9.36 -0.19
CA PRO A 32 -1.17 -9.98 -1.44
C PRO A 32 -2.52 -10.70 -1.31
N GLY A 33 -3.36 -10.57 -2.33
CA GLY A 33 -4.54 -11.40 -2.52
C GLY A 33 -4.23 -12.64 -3.37
N ALA A 34 -5.28 -13.34 -3.84
CA ALA A 34 -5.13 -14.58 -4.61
C ALA A 34 -4.39 -14.37 -5.95
N ASP A 35 -4.74 -13.33 -6.69
CA ASP A 35 -4.11 -13.05 -7.99
C ASP A 35 -2.65 -12.62 -7.82
N GLU A 36 -2.35 -11.82 -6.81
CA GLU A 36 -1.00 -11.38 -6.46
C GLU A 36 -0.12 -12.54 -6.04
N ASP A 37 -0.66 -13.46 -5.22
CA ASP A 37 0.03 -14.66 -4.79
C ASP A 37 0.34 -15.58 -5.96
N ARG A 38 -0.60 -15.72 -6.90
CA ARG A 38 -0.43 -16.53 -8.12
C ARG A 38 0.62 -15.96 -9.06
N LEU A 39 0.64 -14.65 -9.25
CA LEU A 39 1.50 -13.96 -10.24
C LEU A 39 2.82 -13.45 -9.66
N GLY A 40 2.94 -13.35 -8.33
CA GLY A 40 4.13 -12.79 -7.67
C GLY A 40 4.28 -11.28 -7.80
N LEU A 41 3.22 -10.56 -8.18
CA LEU A 41 3.19 -9.12 -8.40
C LEU A 41 2.14 -8.44 -7.51
N PRO A 42 2.40 -7.21 -7.00
CA PRO A 42 1.45 -6.49 -6.17
C PRO A 42 0.34 -5.87 -7.02
N PHE A 43 -0.86 -5.79 -6.45
CA PHE A 43 -1.99 -5.06 -7.01
C PHE A 43 -2.29 -5.40 -8.49
N VAL A 44 -2.52 -6.67 -8.79
CA VAL A 44 -2.86 -7.17 -10.15
C VAL A 44 -4.31 -7.65 -10.26
N GLY A 45 -5.05 -7.76 -9.15
CA GLY A 45 -6.46 -8.12 -9.13
C GLY A 45 -7.38 -6.92 -9.36
N LYS A 46 -8.66 -7.04 -9.00
CA LYS A 46 -9.67 -5.98 -9.18
C LYS A 46 -9.30 -4.68 -8.45
N ALA A 47 -8.83 -4.77 -7.22
CA ALA A 47 -8.37 -3.62 -6.46
C ALA A 47 -7.15 -2.96 -7.13
N GLY A 48 -6.24 -3.75 -7.67
CA GLY A 48 -5.08 -3.26 -8.42
C GLY A 48 -5.47 -2.52 -9.69
N LYS A 49 -6.47 -3.00 -10.41
CA LYS A 49 -6.99 -2.31 -11.60
C LYS A 49 -7.65 -0.97 -11.26
N LEU A 50 -8.34 -0.88 -10.12
CA LEU A 50 -8.86 0.40 -9.66
C LEU A 50 -7.72 1.35 -9.29
N LEU A 51 -6.69 0.86 -8.58
CA LEU A 51 -5.52 1.67 -8.26
C LEU A 51 -4.85 2.22 -9.52
N ASP A 52 -4.69 1.40 -10.55
CA ASP A 52 -4.13 1.83 -11.83
C ASP A 52 -4.92 2.97 -12.46
N ARG A 53 -6.25 2.89 -12.44
CA ARG A 53 -7.13 3.97 -12.93
C ARG A 53 -6.99 5.25 -12.10
N MET A 54 -6.86 5.12 -10.79
CA MET A 54 -6.71 6.28 -9.91
C MET A 54 -5.35 6.96 -10.13
N ILE A 55 -4.31 6.20 -10.39
CA ILE A 55 -2.98 6.69 -10.76
C ILE A 55 -3.01 7.38 -12.13
N ASP A 56 -3.67 6.76 -13.11
CA ASP A 56 -3.82 7.30 -14.46
C ASP A 56 -4.55 8.68 -14.45
N VAL A 57 -5.61 8.80 -13.67
CA VAL A 57 -6.40 10.05 -13.57
C VAL A 57 -5.57 11.23 -13.03
N ILE A 58 -4.55 10.97 -12.23
CA ILE A 58 -3.64 12.04 -11.78
C ILE A 58 -2.43 12.25 -12.70
N GLY A 59 -2.46 11.65 -13.88
CA GLY A 59 -1.45 11.87 -14.92
C GLY A 59 -0.19 11.04 -14.77
N LEU A 60 -0.25 9.93 -14.08
CA LEU A 60 0.85 8.98 -13.90
C LEU A 60 0.44 7.58 -14.40
N ASP A 61 1.41 6.83 -14.86
CA ASP A 61 1.25 5.41 -15.15
C ASP A 61 1.72 4.54 -13.98
N ARG A 62 1.30 3.28 -13.98
CA ARG A 62 1.75 2.30 -12.98
C ARG A 62 3.28 2.21 -12.90
N GLU A 63 3.98 2.41 -14.01
CA GLU A 63 5.44 2.38 -14.10
C GLU A 63 6.12 3.61 -13.48
N ASP A 64 5.38 4.69 -13.27
CA ASP A 64 5.89 5.93 -12.67
C ASP A 64 5.92 5.89 -11.15
N VAL A 65 5.33 4.87 -10.54
CA VAL A 65 5.20 4.72 -9.09
C VAL A 65 5.82 3.41 -8.61
N TYR A 66 6.11 3.34 -7.33
CA TYR A 66 6.46 2.08 -6.67
C TYR A 66 5.24 1.58 -5.88
N VAL A 67 4.95 0.28 -5.96
CA VAL A 67 3.80 -0.32 -5.28
C VAL A 67 4.24 -1.55 -4.50
N THR A 68 3.82 -1.64 -3.25
CA THR A 68 4.12 -2.76 -2.37
C THR A 68 3.04 -2.94 -1.31
N ASN A 69 3.24 -3.86 -0.39
CA ASN A 69 2.37 -4.12 0.75
C ASN A 69 3.18 -4.20 2.05
N VAL A 70 2.52 -4.06 3.18
CA VAL A 70 3.12 -4.26 4.51
C VAL A 70 3.62 -5.69 4.65
N VAL A 71 2.76 -6.69 4.42
CA VAL A 71 3.16 -8.09 4.40
C VAL A 71 3.42 -8.57 2.98
N LYS A 72 4.42 -9.43 2.83
CA LYS A 72 4.89 -9.87 1.52
C LYS A 72 4.30 -11.20 1.07
N CYS A 73 3.63 -11.90 1.97
CA CYS A 73 2.99 -13.18 1.70
C CYS A 73 1.49 -13.08 1.97
N ARG A 74 0.70 -13.79 1.18
CA ARG A 74 -0.75 -13.80 1.31
C ARG A 74 -1.18 -14.43 2.63
N PRO A 75 -1.92 -13.71 3.50
CA PRO A 75 -2.54 -14.33 4.68
C PRO A 75 -3.60 -15.38 4.27
N PRO A 76 -3.78 -16.46 5.05
CA PRO A 76 -4.81 -17.46 4.78
C PRO A 76 -6.21 -16.84 4.63
N ASN A 77 -6.93 -17.24 3.58
CA ASN A 77 -8.29 -16.75 3.28
C ASN A 77 -8.40 -15.21 3.19
N ASN A 78 -7.33 -14.52 2.79
CA ASN A 78 -7.28 -13.06 2.70
C ASN A 78 -7.66 -12.34 4.01
N ARG A 79 -7.47 -12.99 5.17
CA ARG A 79 -7.67 -12.31 6.46
C ARG A 79 -6.68 -11.16 6.64
N ASN A 80 -6.95 -10.28 7.57
CA ASN A 80 -5.98 -9.26 7.97
C ASN A 80 -4.72 -9.93 8.51
N PRO A 81 -3.53 -9.38 8.23
CA PRO A 81 -2.29 -9.88 8.82
C PRO A 81 -2.30 -9.71 10.34
N THR A 82 -1.70 -10.66 11.03
CA THR A 82 -1.51 -10.57 12.48
C THR A 82 -0.40 -9.58 12.82
N PRO A 83 -0.35 -9.07 14.07
CA PRO A 83 0.75 -8.22 14.51
C PRO A 83 2.14 -8.85 14.31
N ASP A 84 2.26 -10.16 14.51
CA ASP A 84 3.53 -10.88 14.32
C ASP A 84 3.93 -10.92 12.84
N GLU A 85 2.98 -11.15 11.94
CA GLU A 85 3.22 -11.13 10.50
C GLU A 85 3.69 -9.75 10.03
N ILE A 86 3.06 -8.68 10.54
CA ILE A 86 3.48 -7.31 10.27
C ILE A 86 4.89 -7.06 10.81
N ALA A 87 5.17 -7.47 12.04
CA ALA A 87 6.49 -7.31 12.67
C ALA A 87 7.61 -7.99 11.88
N HIS A 88 7.33 -9.14 11.27
CA HIS A 88 8.31 -9.85 10.43
C HIS A 88 8.59 -9.14 9.08
N CYS A 89 7.63 -8.41 8.56
CA CYS A 89 7.75 -7.78 7.24
C CYS A 89 8.07 -6.28 7.29
N ILE A 90 7.84 -5.61 8.43
CA ILE A 90 7.96 -4.14 8.50
C ILE A 90 9.36 -3.63 8.15
N GLY A 91 10.40 -4.33 8.57
CA GLY A 91 11.78 -3.96 8.26
C GLY A 91 12.08 -4.00 6.76
N ILE A 92 11.44 -4.94 6.04
CA ILE A 92 11.56 -5.00 4.57
C ILE A 92 10.90 -3.79 3.94
N LEU A 93 9.70 -3.43 4.38
CA LEU A 93 8.99 -2.25 3.90
C LEU A 93 9.78 -0.96 4.15
N GLU A 94 10.29 -0.78 5.36
CA GLU A 94 11.12 0.38 5.70
C GLU A 94 12.34 0.48 4.79
N ARG A 95 13.00 -0.64 4.54
CA ARG A 95 14.16 -0.68 3.63
C ARG A 95 13.76 -0.37 2.18
N GLN A 96 12.59 -0.81 1.72
CA GLN A 96 12.08 -0.44 0.41
C GLN A 96 11.85 1.07 0.31
N ILE A 97 11.23 1.69 1.32
CA ILE A 97 10.99 3.14 1.33
C ILE A 97 12.32 3.90 1.31
N GLU A 98 13.32 3.47 2.09
CA GLU A 98 14.65 4.07 2.08
C GLU A 98 15.31 4.03 0.69
N LEU A 99 15.25 2.87 0.03
CA LEU A 99 15.89 2.66 -1.28
C LEU A 99 15.16 3.40 -2.41
N VAL A 100 13.84 3.39 -2.40
CA VAL A 100 13.04 4.13 -3.39
C VAL A 100 13.16 5.63 -3.16
N ASN A 101 13.28 6.05 -1.90
CA ASN A 101 13.36 7.45 -1.47
C ASN A 101 12.26 8.31 -2.09
N PRO A 102 10.97 7.94 -1.93
CA PRO A 102 9.88 8.66 -2.55
C PRO A 102 9.67 10.02 -1.90
N LYS A 103 9.11 10.94 -2.67
CA LYS A 103 8.66 12.23 -2.15
C LYS A 103 7.45 12.09 -1.21
N LEU A 104 6.60 11.10 -1.49
CA LEU A 104 5.41 10.80 -0.72
C LEU A 104 5.15 9.29 -0.66
N VAL A 105 4.87 8.79 0.54
CA VAL A 105 4.35 7.45 0.78
C VAL A 105 2.84 7.54 0.93
N VAL A 106 2.09 6.80 0.12
CA VAL A 106 0.62 6.72 0.21
C VAL A 106 0.24 5.39 0.85
N THR A 107 -0.37 5.44 2.02
CA THR A 107 -0.86 4.23 2.69
C THR A 107 -2.32 3.97 2.34
N LEU A 108 -2.61 2.75 1.90
CA LEU A 108 -3.92 2.32 1.41
C LEU A 108 -4.66 1.50 2.47
N GLY A 109 -5.50 2.16 3.25
CA GLY A 109 -6.30 1.53 4.30
C GLY A 109 -5.67 1.55 5.69
N ASN A 110 -6.35 0.90 6.65
CA ASN A 110 -5.95 0.91 8.06
C ASN A 110 -4.61 0.23 8.33
N VAL A 111 -4.39 -0.95 7.78
CA VAL A 111 -3.21 -1.78 8.12
C VAL A 111 -1.90 -1.05 7.80
N PRO A 112 -1.64 -0.58 6.57
CA PRO A 112 -0.42 0.14 6.29
C PRO A 112 -0.34 1.48 7.03
N THR A 113 -1.46 2.15 7.24
CA THR A 113 -1.48 3.42 7.98
C THR A 113 -1.03 3.21 9.42
N GLN A 114 -1.57 2.22 10.12
CA GLN A 114 -1.19 1.92 11.50
C GLN A 114 0.20 1.31 11.62
N ALA A 115 0.65 0.57 10.61
CA ALA A 115 2.00 0.01 10.60
C ALA A 115 3.09 1.10 10.56
N LEU A 116 2.88 2.15 9.76
CA LEU A 116 3.81 3.27 9.64
C LEU A 116 3.51 4.43 10.59
N LEU A 117 2.27 4.57 11.05
CA LEU A 117 1.82 5.62 11.96
C LEU A 117 1.11 4.97 13.17
N PRO A 118 1.86 4.31 14.08
CA PRO A 118 1.28 3.66 15.23
C PRO A 118 0.43 4.64 16.08
N GLY A 119 -0.74 4.18 16.51
CA GLY A 119 -1.67 5.01 17.30
C GLY A 119 -2.49 5.98 16.49
N SER A 120 -2.38 6.00 15.15
CA SER A 120 -3.24 6.82 14.30
C SER A 120 -4.72 6.40 14.45
N PRO A 121 -5.67 7.36 14.32
CA PRO A 121 -7.08 7.01 14.26
C PRO A 121 -7.39 6.18 13.01
N GLY A 122 -8.59 5.57 12.95
CA GLY A 122 -9.02 4.80 11.79
C GLY A 122 -8.95 5.59 10.49
N ILE A 123 -8.92 4.88 9.37
CA ILE A 123 -8.66 5.48 8.04
C ILE A 123 -9.67 6.57 7.67
N THR A 124 -10.92 6.46 8.10
CA THR A 124 -11.94 7.49 7.86
C THR A 124 -11.55 8.86 8.40
N LYS A 125 -10.85 8.89 9.53
CA LYS A 125 -10.35 10.13 10.14
C LYS A 125 -8.94 10.52 9.67
N SER A 126 -8.12 9.53 9.33
CA SER A 126 -6.71 9.76 8.95
C SER A 126 -6.55 10.14 7.48
N ARG A 127 -7.49 9.75 6.61
CA ARG A 127 -7.38 9.95 5.17
C ARG A 127 -7.17 11.41 4.77
N GLY A 128 -6.39 11.62 3.73
CA GLY A 128 -6.18 12.93 3.13
C GLY A 128 -5.34 13.91 3.96
N GLY A 129 -4.91 13.50 5.15
CA GLY A 129 -4.03 14.29 6.01
C GLY A 129 -2.57 13.91 5.84
N LEU A 130 -1.72 14.89 5.54
CA LEU A 130 -0.28 14.67 5.47
C LEU A 130 0.28 14.45 6.86
N LYS A 131 1.04 13.39 7.04
CA LYS A 131 1.72 12.99 8.28
C LYS A 131 3.21 12.78 8.03
N LYS A 132 3.98 12.72 9.10
CA LYS A 132 5.40 12.41 9.03
C LYS A 132 5.74 11.21 9.90
N TYR A 133 6.54 10.29 9.36
CA TYR A 133 7.15 9.19 10.08
C TYR A 133 8.62 9.10 9.67
N ARG A 134 9.54 9.26 10.63
CA ARG A 134 10.95 9.51 10.34
C ARG A 134 11.07 10.72 9.40
N ASP A 135 11.82 10.59 8.30
CA ASP A 135 11.96 11.63 7.29
C ASP A 135 10.95 11.52 6.14
N TRP A 136 10.01 10.57 6.23
CA TRP A 136 9.04 10.29 5.18
C TRP A 136 7.74 11.05 5.39
N ASN A 137 7.23 11.62 4.30
CA ASN A 137 5.90 12.19 4.24
C ASN A 137 4.90 11.07 3.90
N ILE A 138 3.84 10.96 4.67
CA ILE A 138 2.83 9.90 4.52
C ILE A 138 1.45 10.53 4.36
N LEU A 139 0.70 10.08 3.36
CA LEU A 139 -0.68 10.46 3.14
C LEU A 139 -1.55 9.21 3.11
N PRO A 140 -2.39 9.00 4.15
CA PRO A 140 -3.33 7.90 4.16
C PRO A 140 -4.53 8.15 3.25
N THR A 141 -5.02 7.08 2.60
CA THR A 141 -6.29 7.08 1.87
C THR A 141 -6.96 5.71 1.97
N PHE A 142 -8.16 5.57 1.42
CA PHE A 142 -8.87 4.29 1.41
C PHE A 142 -8.15 3.25 0.57
N HIS A 143 -8.22 1.98 1.02
CA HIS A 143 -7.80 0.87 0.19
C HIS A 143 -8.73 0.73 -1.02
N PRO A 144 -8.23 0.47 -2.24
CA PRO A 144 -9.09 0.32 -3.42
C PRO A 144 -10.17 -0.75 -3.26
N SER A 145 -9.90 -1.85 -2.56
CA SER A 145 -10.91 -2.88 -2.29
C SER A 145 -12.09 -2.36 -1.45
N TYR A 146 -11.85 -1.43 -0.52
CA TYR A 146 -12.91 -0.77 0.24
C TYR A 146 -13.80 0.07 -0.68
N VAL A 147 -13.20 0.83 -1.58
CA VAL A 147 -13.94 1.65 -2.56
C VAL A 147 -14.78 0.79 -3.50
N LEU A 148 -14.26 -0.37 -3.93
CA LEU A 148 -15.03 -1.33 -4.73
C LEU A 148 -16.29 -1.84 -4.01
N ARG A 149 -16.20 -2.10 -2.71
CA ARG A 149 -17.34 -2.53 -1.89
C ARG A 149 -18.26 -1.38 -1.48
N ASN A 150 -17.74 -0.15 -1.45
CA ASN A 150 -18.44 1.06 -1.03
C ASN A 150 -18.25 2.18 -2.06
N PRO A 151 -18.96 2.12 -3.20
CA PRO A 151 -18.76 3.09 -4.29
C PRO A 151 -18.94 4.55 -3.88
N LYS A 152 -19.72 4.80 -2.82
CA LYS A 152 -19.90 6.16 -2.28
C LYS A 152 -18.60 6.79 -1.76
N ALA A 153 -17.63 5.96 -1.37
CA ALA A 153 -16.30 6.42 -0.93
C ALA A 153 -15.40 6.91 -2.08
N MET A 154 -15.81 6.71 -3.34
CA MET A 154 -15.02 7.11 -4.51
C MET A 154 -14.74 8.62 -4.53
N HIS A 155 -15.71 9.44 -4.16
CA HIS A 155 -15.54 10.89 -4.13
C HIS A 155 -14.45 11.31 -3.14
N GLU A 156 -14.44 10.72 -1.95
CA GLU A 156 -13.43 11.01 -0.93
C GLU A 156 -12.05 10.50 -1.33
N ALA A 157 -11.99 9.29 -1.89
CA ALA A 157 -10.75 8.74 -2.44
C ALA A 157 -10.18 9.63 -3.56
N TRP A 158 -11.05 10.15 -4.42
CA TRP A 158 -10.69 11.10 -5.46
C TRP A 158 -10.08 12.39 -4.89
N GLN A 159 -10.70 12.96 -3.86
CA GLN A 159 -10.15 14.13 -3.19
C GLN A 159 -8.73 13.88 -2.63
N ASP A 160 -8.50 12.68 -2.09
CA ASP A 160 -7.18 12.30 -1.61
C ASP A 160 -6.16 12.21 -2.75
N PHE A 161 -6.55 11.61 -3.89
CA PHE A 161 -5.68 11.51 -5.05
C PHE A 161 -5.37 12.89 -5.68
N GLN A 162 -6.27 13.84 -5.62
CA GLN A 162 -5.97 15.23 -6.01
C GLN A 162 -4.86 15.83 -5.13
N LYS A 163 -4.92 15.63 -3.83
CA LYS A 163 -3.85 16.06 -2.90
C LYS A 163 -2.53 15.35 -3.17
N ILE A 164 -2.58 14.05 -3.46
CA ILE A 164 -1.39 13.27 -3.85
C ILE A 164 -0.74 13.87 -5.10
N SER A 165 -1.54 14.18 -6.11
CA SER A 165 -1.09 14.84 -7.34
C SER A 165 -0.44 16.18 -7.07
N GLU A 166 -1.09 17.04 -6.29
CA GLU A 166 -0.54 18.35 -5.90
C GLU A 166 0.81 18.19 -5.21
N TYR A 167 0.92 17.25 -4.29
CA TYR A 167 2.16 17.01 -3.57
C TYR A 167 3.26 16.47 -4.48
N ALA A 168 2.95 15.57 -5.37
CA ALA A 168 3.91 14.97 -6.29
C ALA A 168 4.50 15.99 -7.27
N PHE A 169 3.66 16.87 -7.83
CA PHE A 169 4.05 17.75 -8.92
C PHE A 169 4.40 19.18 -8.52
N PHE A 170 3.84 19.70 -7.42
CA PHE A 170 3.91 21.13 -7.08
C PHE A 170 4.62 21.43 -5.76
N ARG A 171 5.00 20.44 -4.99
CA ARG A 171 5.73 20.58 -3.72
C ARG A 171 6.97 19.66 -3.69
#